data_25d36eb41a4a32898e821682287d5bed
#
_entry.id   25d36eb41a4a32898e821682287d5bed
#
_cell.length_a   1.000
_cell.length_b   1.000
_cell.length_c   1.000
_cell.angle_alpha   90.00
_cell.angle_beta   90.00
_cell.angle_gamma   90.00
#
_symmetry.space_group_name_H-M   'P 1'
#
loop_
_entity.id
_entity.type
_entity.pdbx_description
1 polymer ?
#
loop_
_entity_poly.entity_id
_entity_poly.type
_entity_poly.pdbx_seq_one_letter_code
_entity_poly.pdbx_strand_id
1 'polypeptide(L)'
;MIVVAIMGIVMTMSVPIVYKVWHKAPLRKAVSDVVEVCSHARARAIMQGTMTEVVFHPKENRLELAGAGGGPRPAGGEGGAPEFHAVPTSGSGLSAQLSDQVIIQVLDINMSGVEFRDAESATVHFYPNGISDEMRMVLFDGRDQIGIELEITTGLANVVHDIREWTRR
;
A
#
# COMPACT_ATOMS: atom_id res chain seq x y z
N MET A 1 39.05 -19.56 31.95
CA MET A 1 38.24 -20.60 31.29
C MET A 1 36.73 -20.38 31.49
N ILE A 2 36.22 -20.11 32.72
CA ILE A 2 34.79 -19.88 32.98
C ILE A 2 34.22 -18.69 32.21
N VAL A 3 34.97 -17.60 32.08
CA VAL A 3 34.51 -16.38 31.34
C VAL A 3 34.27 -16.66 29.86
N VAL A 4 35.09 -17.49 29.24
CA VAL A 4 34.94 -17.86 27.81
C VAL A 4 33.70 -18.74 27.60
N ALA A 5 33.41 -19.63 28.55
CA ALA A 5 32.20 -20.46 28.51
C ALA A 5 30.92 -19.62 28.64
N ILE A 6 30.91 -18.61 29.52
CA ILE A 6 29.78 -17.72 29.69
C ILE A 6 29.56 -16.85 28.43
N MET A 7 30.64 -16.32 27.81
CA MET A 7 30.52 -15.57 26.54
C MET A 7 29.96 -16.44 25.40
N GLY A 8 30.36 -17.71 25.32
CA GLY A 8 29.84 -18.66 24.34
C GLY A 8 28.34 -18.90 24.49
N ILE A 9 27.84 -19.03 25.71
CA ILE A 9 26.42 -19.25 26.00
C ILE A 9 25.61 -18.01 25.65
N VAL A 10 26.07 -16.80 25.98
CA VAL A 10 25.41 -15.55 25.67
C VAL A 10 25.31 -15.32 24.16
N MET A 11 26.40 -15.62 23.42
CA MET A 11 26.38 -15.49 21.95
C MET A 11 25.38 -16.46 21.28
N THR A 12 25.29 -17.69 21.73
CA THR A 12 24.36 -18.67 21.15
C THR A 12 22.90 -18.34 21.38
N MET A 13 22.54 -17.66 22.48
CA MET A 13 21.16 -17.22 22.74
C MET A 13 20.78 -15.93 21.99
N SER A 14 21.74 -15.08 21.68
CA SER A 14 21.48 -13.78 21.04
C SER A 14 21.19 -13.88 19.54
N VAL A 15 21.77 -14.85 18.84
CA VAL A 15 21.66 -15.01 17.39
C VAL A 15 20.20 -15.24 16.91
N PRO A 16 19.40 -16.14 17.51
CA PRO A 16 18.05 -16.41 16.98
C PRO A 16 17.07 -15.25 17.16
N ILE A 17 17.29 -14.36 18.14
CA ILE A 17 16.41 -13.23 18.42
C ILE A 17 16.61 -12.13 17.34
N VAL A 18 17.84 -11.85 16.99
CA VAL A 18 18.20 -10.85 15.96
C VAL A 18 17.67 -11.28 14.59
N TYR A 19 17.76 -12.57 14.25
CA TYR A 19 17.26 -13.10 12.97
C TYR A 19 15.73 -12.94 12.81
N LYS A 20 14.94 -13.11 13.88
CA LYS A 20 13.49 -12.95 13.84
C LYS A 20 13.04 -11.50 13.65
N VAL A 21 13.80 -10.54 14.17
CA VAL A 21 13.46 -9.12 14.07
C VAL A 21 13.76 -8.58 12.67
N TRP A 22 14.84 -9.01 12.06
CA TRP A 22 15.25 -8.54 10.73
C TRP A 22 14.30 -9.01 9.60
N HIS A 23 13.70 -10.19 9.73
CA HIS A 23 12.82 -10.73 8.70
C HIS A 23 11.41 -10.08 8.70
N LYS A 24 10.98 -9.48 9.82
CA LYS A 24 9.68 -8.81 9.90
C LYS A 24 9.71 -7.34 9.48
N ALA A 25 10.89 -6.78 9.30
CA ALA A 25 11.06 -5.37 8.95
C ALA A 25 10.45 -5.01 7.58
N PRO A 26 10.66 -5.78 6.49
CA PRO A 26 10.13 -5.43 5.18
C PRO A 26 8.59 -5.45 5.12
N LEU A 27 7.94 -6.45 5.74
CA LEU A 27 6.48 -6.56 5.75
C LEU A 27 5.84 -5.41 6.54
N ARG A 28 6.38 -5.09 7.73
CA ARG A 28 5.90 -3.98 8.54
C ARG A 28 6.09 -2.64 7.84
N LYS A 29 7.23 -2.46 7.16
CA LYS A 29 7.48 -1.26 6.37
C LYS A 29 6.47 -1.15 5.23
N ALA A 30 6.23 -2.21 4.47
CA ALA A 30 5.25 -2.23 3.38
C ALA A 30 3.85 -1.87 3.88
N VAL A 31 3.42 -2.42 5.03
CA VAL A 31 2.14 -2.05 5.66
C VAL A 31 2.11 -0.57 6.02
N SER A 32 3.17 -0.05 6.63
CA SER A 32 3.27 1.37 7.00
C SER A 32 3.20 2.27 5.78
N ASP A 33 3.91 1.92 4.71
CA ASP A 33 3.96 2.68 3.47
C ASP A 33 2.56 2.75 2.81
N VAL A 34 1.82 1.62 2.77
CA VAL A 34 0.43 1.58 2.26
C VAL A 34 -0.49 2.47 3.10
N VAL A 35 -0.45 2.33 4.42
CA VAL A 35 -1.29 3.12 5.34
C VAL A 35 -0.97 4.61 5.22
N GLU A 36 0.29 4.97 5.08
CA GLU A 36 0.74 6.35 4.89
C GLU A 36 0.21 6.94 3.59
N VAL A 37 0.34 6.23 2.46
CA VAL A 37 -0.18 6.68 1.16
C VAL A 37 -1.69 6.88 1.20
N CYS A 38 -2.45 5.94 1.78
CA CYS A 38 -3.90 6.06 1.93
C CYS A 38 -4.29 7.25 2.83
N SER A 39 -3.57 7.46 3.93
CA SER A 39 -3.81 8.59 4.83
C SER A 39 -3.55 9.93 4.15
N HIS A 40 -2.48 10.03 3.37
CA HIS A 40 -2.17 11.22 2.57
C HIS A 40 -3.20 11.46 1.48
N ALA A 41 -3.66 10.41 0.78
CA ALA A 41 -4.70 10.50 -0.23
C ALA A 41 -6.00 11.08 0.35
N ARG A 42 -6.42 10.53 1.49
CA ARG A 42 -7.59 11.00 2.23
C ARG A 42 -7.46 12.45 2.68
N ALA A 43 -6.33 12.79 3.31
CA ALA A 43 -6.08 14.16 3.77
C ALA A 43 -6.10 15.15 2.60
N ARG A 44 -5.49 14.77 1.47
CA ARG A 44 -5.48 15.59 0.25
C ARG A 44 -6.89 15.78 -0.31
N ALA A 45 -7.69 14.71 -0.39
CA ALA A 45 -9.07 14.79 -0.88
C ALA A 45 -9.91 15.77 -0.04
N ILE A 46 -9.80 15.70 1.28
CA ILE A 46 -10.52 16.59 2.22
C ILE A 46 -10.01 18.04 2.09
N MET A 47 -8.67 18.25 2.08
CA MET A 47 -8.10 19.59 2.07
C MET A 47 -8.31 20.32 0.74
N GLN A 48 -8.27 19.60 -0.38
CA GLN A 48 -8.46 20.17 -1.71
C GLN A 48 -9.92 20.22 -2.15
N GLY A 49 -10.81 19.53 -1.44
CA GLY A 49 -12.22 19.42 -1.82
C GLY A 49 -12.44 18.68 -3.14
N THR A 50 -11.47 17.86 -3.56
CA THR A 50 -11.49 17.12 -4.82
C THR A 50 -11.21 15.65 -4.59
N MET A 51 -11.77 14.79 -5.42
CA MET A 51 -11.49 13.36 -5.38
C MET A 51 -9.99 13.11 -5.65
N THR A 52 -9.41 12.21 -4.88
CA THR A 52 -8.01 11.79 -5.02
C THR A 52 -7.98 10.28 -5.23
N GLU A 53 -7.09 9.83 -6.09
CA GLU A 53 -6.97 8.43 -6.47
C GLU A 53 -5.62 7.85 -6.00
N VAL A 54 -5.64 6.63 -5.52
CA VAL A 54 -4.44 5.82 -5.28
C VAL A 54 -4.45 4.67 -6.26
N VAL A 55 -3.42 4.62 -7.09
CA VAL A 55 -3.24 3.56 -8.08
C VAL A 55 -2.25 2.55 -7.53
N PHE A 56 -2.71 1.32 -7.44
CA PHE A 56 -1.89 0.16 -7.08
C PHE A 56 -1.43 -0.54 -8.35
N HIS A 57 -0.16 -0.88 -8.43
CA HIS A 57 0.44 -1.71 -9.46
C HIS A 57 0.91 -3.02 -8.82
N PRO A 58 0.04 -4.03 -8.70
CA PRO A 58 0.36 -5.24 -7.95
C PRO A 58 1.57 -6.00 -8.50
N LYS A 59 1.74 -6.02 -9.84
CA LYS A 59 2.86 -6.69 -10.49
C LYS A 59 4.21 -6.01 -10.25
N GLU A 60 4.19 -4.69 -10.06
CA GLU A 60 5.39 -3.88 -9.84
C GLU A 60 5.64 -3.63 -8.35
N ASN A 61 4.75 -4.11 -7.46
CA ASN A 61 4.76 -3.79 -6.02
C ASN A 61 4.88 -2.29 -5.75
N ARG A 62 4.16 -1.47 -6.51
CA ARG A 62 4.23 -0.01 -6.46
C ARG A 62 2.85 0.59 -6.22
N LEU A 63 2.84 1.68 -5.46
CA LEU A 63 1.67 2.51 -5.22
C LEU A 63 1.97 3.94 -5.63
N GLU A 64 1.00 4.59 -6.25
CA GLU A 64 1.10 5.99 -6.66
C GLU A 64 -0.14 6.76 -6.24
N LEU A 65 0.09 7.93 -5.68
CA LEU A 65 -0.97 8.91 -5.44
C LEU A 65 -1.19 9.70 -6.73
N ALA A 66 -2.28 9.41 -7.44
CA ALA A 66 -2.69 10.18 -8.60
C ALA A 66 -3.39 11.47 -8.14
N GLY A 67 -2.96 12.62 -8.65
CA GLY A 67 -3.68 13.88 -8.42
C GLY A 67 -4.98 13.90 -9.20
N ALA A 68 -5.98 14.64 -8.72
CA ALA A 68 -7.20 14.91 -9.47
C ALA A 68 -6.85 15.54 -10.83
N GLY A 69 -6.88 14.73 -11.88
CA GLY A 69 -6.52 15.14 -13.24
C GLY A 69 -5.77 14.11 -14.06
N GLY A 70 -5.32 13.03 -13.44
CA GLY A 70 -4.63 11.92 -14.13
C GLY A 70 -5.52 10.70 -14.31
N GLY A 71 -6.66 10.83 -15.00
CA GLY A 71 -7.35 9.65 -15.52
C GLY A 71 -6.45 8.93 -16.54
N PRO A 72 -6.63 7.62 -16.78
CA PRO A 72 -5.93 6.91 -17.82
C PRO A 72 -6.16 7.63 -19.14
N ARG A 73 -5.11 8.18 -19.70
CA ARG A 73 -5.17 8.87 -20.99
C ARG A 73 -5.46 7.80 -22.04
N PRO A 74 -6.63 7.76 -22.66
CA PRO A 74 -6.85 6.84 -23.76
C PRO A 74 -5.85 7.21 -24.86
N ALA A 75 -5.00 6.27 -25.24
CA ALA A 75 -4.13 6.39 -26.39
C ALA A 75 -5.03 6.49 -27.63
N GLY A 76 -5.09 7.67 -28.22
CA GLY A 76 -5.72 7.88 -29.52
C GLY A 76 -6.74 9.01 -29.57
N GLY A 77 -6.28 10.17 -29.98
CA GLY A 77 -7.14 11.33 -30.28
C GLY A 77 -6.29 12.53 -30.68
N GLU A 78 -5.91 12.61 -31.95
CA GLU A 78 -5.41 13.85 -32.58
C GLU A 78 -6.53 14.88 -32.55
N GLY A 79 -6.30 16.01 -31.91
CA GLY A 79 -7.25 17.13 -31.89
C GLY A 79 -6.65 18.29 -31.13
N GLY A 80 -6.08 19.26 -31.85
CA GLY A 80 -5.40 20.43 -31.34
C GLY A 80 -6.25 21.26 -30.39
N ALA A 81 -5.67 21.60 -29.27
CA ALA A 81 -6.09 22.68 -28.41
C ALA A 81 -4.86 23.31 -27.73
N PRO A 82 -4.87 24.60 -27.35
CA PRO A 82 -3.71 25.46 -27.24
C PRO A 82 -2.75 25.01 -26.16
N GLU A 83 -1.45 25.09 -26.49
CA GLU A 83 -0.33 24.94 -25.58
C GLU A 83 -0.44 25.91 -24.40
N PHE A 84 -1.10 25.45 -23.33
CA PHE A 84 -0.73 25.96 -22.03
C PHE A 84 0.59 25.28 -21.67
N HIS A 85 1.65 26.04 -21.61
CA HIS A 85 2.90 25.63 -21.00
C HIS A 85 2.59 25.12 -19.60
N ALA A 86 2.31 23.81 -19.50
CA ALA A 86 2.35 23.13 -18.22
C ALA A 86 3.81 23.22 -17.75
N VAL A 87 4.05 24.18 -16.85
CA VAL A 87 5.20 24.12 -15.96
C VAL A 87 5.21 22.67 -15.45
N PRO A 88 6.33 21.95 -15.54
CA PRO A 88 6.45 20.68 -14.87
C PRO A 88 6.38 20.98 -13.38
N THR A 89 5.17 21.06 -12.87
CA THR A 89 4.96 20.94 -11.44
C THR A 89 5.40 19.50 -11.20
N SER A 90 6.61 19.37 -10.67
CA SER A 90 7.03 18.18 -9.95
C SER A 90 5.95 17.98 -8.89
N GLY A 91 4.85 17.40 -9.32
CA GLY A 91 3.81 16.95 -8.45
C GLY A 91 4.52 16.00 -7.53
N SER A 92 4.61 16.36 -6.26
CA SER A 92 4.96 15.44 -5.19
C SER A 92 3.90 14.36 -5.13
N GLY A 93 3.88 13.53 -6.16
CA GLY A 93 3.15 12.29 -6.18
C GLY A 93 3.83 11.45 -5.13
N LEU A 94 3.20 11.31 -3.97
CA LEU A 94 3.64 10.36 -2.99
C LEU A 94 3.53 8.99 -3.66
N SER A 95 4.66 8.38 -3.92
CA SER A 95 4.74 7.01 -4.44
C SER A 95 5.49 6.17 -3.43
N ALA A 96 5.01 4.97 -3.21
CA ALA A 96 5.70 4.00 -2.37
C ALA A 96 6.04 2.77 -3.20
N GLN A 97 7.28 2.34 -3.10
CA GLN A 97 7.77 1.09 -3.66
C GLN A 97 7.85 0.08 -2.53
N LEU A 98 7.06 -0.98 -2.62
CA LEU A 98 7.12 -2.08 -1.68
C LEU A 98 8.40 -2.90 -1.94
N SER A 99 8.93 -3.50 -0.88
CA SER A 99 10.09 -4.38 -1.00
C SER A 99 9.79 -5.59 -1.89
N ASP A 100 10.75 -6.03 -2.70
CA ASP A 100 10.66 -7.24 -3.53
C ASP A 100 10.43 -8.53 -2.72
N GLN A 101 10.66 -8.47 -1.40
CA GLN A 101 10.40 -9.57 -0.48
C GLN A 101 8.94 -9.67 -0.05
N VAL A 102 8.12 -8.66 -0.38
CA VAL A 102 6.70 -8.60 -0.02
C VAL A 102 5.88 -8.67 -1.30
N ILE A 103 4.92 -9.56 -1.32
CA ILE A 103 3.99 -9.70 -2.45
C ILE A 103 2.57 -9.34 -2.01
N ILE A 104 1.82 -8.73 -2.91
CA ILE A 104 0.39 -8.52 -2.75
C ILE A 104 -0.29 -9.83 -3.09
N GLN A 105 -0.78 -10.55 -2.06
CA GLN A 105 -1.42 -11.85 -2.24
C GLN A 105 -2.88 -11.72 -2.64
N VAL A 106 -3.58 -10.78 -2.03
CA VAL A 106 -4.99 -10.47 -2.31
C VAL A 106 -5.12 -8.95 -2.41
N LEU A 107 -5.85 -8.49 -3.40
CA LEU A 107 -6.30 -7.11 -3.52
C LEU A 107 -7.73 -7.15 -4.05
N ASP A 108 -8.70 -6.82 -3.22
CA ASP A 108 -10.12 -6.70 -3.56
C ASP A 108 -10.59 -5.27 -3.29
N ILE A 109 -11.27 -4.69 -4.25
CA ILE A 109 -11.81 -3.32 -4.18
C ILE A 109 -13.32 -3.40 -4.36
N ASN A 110 -14.04 -2.73 -3.45
CA ASN A 110 -15.51 -2.67 -3.42
C ASN A 110 -16.17 -4.06 -3.32
N MET A 111 -15.49 -5.02 -2.69
CA MET A 111 -15.96 -6.41 -2.52
C MET A 111 -16.55 -6.99 -3.81
N SER A 112 -15.94 -6.63 -4.94
CA SER A 112 -16.42 -7.02 -6.27
C SER A 112 -16.27 -8.52 -6.55
N GLY A 113 -15.59 -9.25 -5.66
CA GLY A 113 -15.23 -10.65 -5.87
C GLY A 113 -14.20 -10.85 -7.00
N VAL A 114 -13.67 -9.74 -7.53
CA VAL A 114 -12.59 -9.76 -8.51
C VAL A 114 -11.28 -9.48 -7.80
N GLU A 115 -10.40 -10.46 -7.75
CA GLU A 115 -9.06 -10.28 -7.23
C GLU A 115 -8.22 -9.50 -8.23
N PHE A 116 -7.77 -8.31 -7.85
CA PHE A 116 -6.90 -7.46 -8.66
C PHE A 116 -5.41 -7.82 -8.56
N ARG A 117 -5.07 -8.96 -7.96
CA ARG A 117 -3.69 -9.43 -7.79
C ARG A 117 -2.90 -9.47 -9.10
N ASP A 118 -3.54 -9.98 -10.15
CA ASP A 118 -2.94 -10.15 -11.47
C ASP A 118 -3.27 -8.98 -12.43
N ALA A 119 -3.98 -7.98 -11.92
CA ALA A 119 -4.29 -6.77 -12.69
C ALA A 119 -3.03 -5.95 -12.96
N GLU A 120 -3.03 -5.22 -14.03
CA GLU A 120 -1.95 -4.27 -14.35
C GLU A 120 -2.00 -3.07 -13.42
N SER A 121 -3.21 -2.61 -13.10
CA SER A 121 -3.45 -1.55 -12.14
C SER A 121 -4.81 -1.71 -11.48
N ALA A 122 -4.92 -1.23 -10.24
CA ALA A 122 -6.15 -1.15 -9.48
C ALA A 122 -6.23 0.22 -8.81
N THR A 123 -7.39 0.87 -8.86
CA THR A 123 -7.54 2.24 -8.37
C THR A 123 -8.52 2.28 -7.21
N VAL A 124 -8.16 3.01 -6.17
CA VAL A 124 -8.99 3.29 -4.99
C VAL A 124 -9.23 4.80 -4.91
N HIS A 125 -10.49 5.20 -4.76
CA HIS A 125 -10.89 6.60 -4.70
C HIS A 125 -11.10 7.07 -3.26
N PHE A 126 -10.64 8.29 -3.00
CA PHE A 126 -10.88 9.02 -1.76
C PHE A 126 -11.69 10.28 -2.08
N TYR A 127 -12.78 10.50 -1.37
CA TYR A 127 -13.70 11.58 -1.63
C TYR A 127 -13.52 12.75 -0.65
N PRO A 128 -13.93 13.97 -1.03
CA PRO A 128 -13.79 15.17 -0.18
C PRO A 128 -14.50 15.10 1.17
N ASN A 129 -15.55 14.29 1.26
CA ASN A 129 -16.31 14.07 2.49
C ASN A 129 -15.62 13.09 3.47
N GLY A 130 -14.42 12.58 3.10
CA GLY A 130 -13.62 11.68 3.93
C GLY A 130 -13.94 10.20 3.80
N ILE A 131 -14.92 9.82 2.96
CA ILE A 131 -15.19 8.43 2.61
C ILE A 131 -14.22 7.95 1.53
N SER A 132 -14.12 6.64 1.36
CA SER A 132 -13.31 6.02 0.29
C SER A 132 -14.01 4.81 -0.29
N ASP A 133 -13.45 4.26 -1.36
CA ASP A 133 -13.79 2.91 -1.77
C ASP A 133 -13.35 1.90 -0.69
N GLU A 134 -14.11 0.81 -0.54
CA GLU A 134 -13.68 -0.29 0.33
C GLU A 134 -12.53 -1.04 -0.34
N MET A 135 -11.48 -1.36 0.41
CA MET A 135 -10.36 -2.14 -0.10
C MET A 135 -9.92 -3.16 0.95
N ARG A 136 -9.68 -4.36 0.51
CA ARG A 136 -9.01 -5.41 1.30
C ARG A 136 -7.76 -5.86 0.59
N MET A 137 -6.65 -5.79 1.29
CA MET A 137 -5.34 -6.19 0.78
C MET A 137 -4.67 -7.14 1.75
N VAL A 138 -4.03 -8.17 1.24
CA VAL A 138 -3.17 -9.07 2.02
C VAL A 138 -1.75 -8.98 1.47
N LEU A 139 -0.83 -8.60 2.36
CA LEU A 139 0.59 -8.60 2.10
C LEU A 139 1.23 -9.85 2.71
N PHE A 140 2.15 -10.46 1.98
CA PHE A 140 2.83 -11.71 2.35
C PHE A 140 4.33 -11.62 2.08
N ASP A 141 5.16 -12.05 3.03
CA ASP A 141 6.63 -12.04 2.93
C ASP A 141 7.26 -13.44 2.80
N GLY A 142 6.46 -14.45 2.46
CA GLY A 142 6.90 -15.83 2.41
C GLY A 142 6.71 -16.60 3.72
N ARG A 143 6.38 -15.91 4.83
CA ARG A 143 6.15 -16.53 6.16
C ARG A 143 4.95 -15.96 6.88
N ASP A 144 4.91 -14.66 7.03
CA ASP A 144 3.86 -13.95 7.75
C ASP A 144 2.93 -13.22 6.75
N GLN A 145 1.66 -13.09 7.15
CA GLN A 145 0.65 -12.36 6.39
C GLN A 145 0.08 -11.25 7.25
N ILE A 146 -0.13 -10.09 6.64
CA ILE A 146 -0.81 -8.96 7.28
C ILE A 146 -1.87 -8.44 6.32
N GLY A 147 -3.09 -8.27 6.84
CA GLY A 147 -4.18 -7.66 6.11
C GLY A 147 -4.25 -6.15 6.32
N ILE A 148 -4.70 -5.45 5.30
CA ILE A 148 -5.06 -4.03 5.38
C ILE A 148 -6.49 -3.92 4.88
N GLU A 149 -7.35 -3.32 5.68
CA GLU A 149 -8.75 -3.04 5.35
C GLU A 149 -8.96 -1.54 5.34
N LEU A 150 -9.41 -1.03 4.21
CA LEU A 150 -9.81 0.37 4.07
C LEU A 150 -11.31 0.47 4.27
N GLU A 151 -11.71 1.17 5.34
CA GLU A 151 -13.10 1.30 5.72
C GLU A 151 -13.78 2.39 4.90
N ILE A 152 -14.90 2.04 4.24
CA ILE A 152 -15.63 2.93 3.34
C ILE A 152 -16.10 4.22 4.02
N THR A 153 -16.57 4.14 5.26
CA THR A 153 -17.20 5.28 5.97
C THR A 153 -16.21 6.29 6.47
N THR A 154 -15.05 5.83 6.91
CA THR A 154 -14.02 6.68 7.51
C THR A 154 -12.84 6.96 6.59
N GLY A 155 -12.67 6.16 5.53
CA GLY A 155 -11.51 6.23 4.65
C GLY A 155 -10.19 5.94 5.39
N LEU A 156 -10.26 5.21 6.51
CA LEU A 156 -9.09 4.83 7.31
C LEU A 156 -8.62 3.44 6.93
N ALA A 157 -7.31 3.29 6.77
CA ALA A 157 -6.68 2.01 6.55
C ALA A 157 -6.36 1.36 7.92
N ASN A 158 -7.04 0.27 8.21
CA ASN A 158 -6.86 -0.52 9.42
C ASN A 158 -5.99 -1.75 9.14
N VAL A 159 -5.07 -2.04 10.05
CA VAL A 159 -4.19 -3.20 9.95
C VAL A 159 -4.80 -4.39 10.67
N VAL A 160 -5.00 -5.49 9.95
CA VAL A 160 -5.60 -6.72 10.48
C VAL A 160 -4.54 -7.81 10.52
N HIS A 161 -4.24 -8.30 11.73
CA HIS A 161 -3.22 -9.33 11.94
C HIS A 161 -3.78 -10.75 11.83
N ASP A 162 -5.09 -10.94 12.05
CA ASP A 162 -5.75 -12.23 11.90
C ASP A 162 -6.68 -12.23 10.67
N ILE A 163 -6.13 -12.71 9.57
CA ILE A 163 -6.84 -12.78 8.27
C ILE A 163 -7.93 -13.88 8.28
N ARG A 164 -7.89 -14.81 9.25
CA ARG A 164 -8.85 -15.92 9.32
C ARG A 164 -10.28 -15.45 9.54
N GLU A 165 -10.46 -14.26 10.07
CA GLU A 165 -11.78 -13.66 10.23
C GLU A 165 -12.40 -13.22 8.90
N TRP A 166 -11.60 -12.90 7.89
CA TRP A 166 -12.09 -12.49 6.57
C TRP A 166 -12.67 -13.65 5.75
N THR A 167 -12.17 -14.86 5.96
CA THR A 167 -12.62 -16.05 5.25
C THR A 167 -13.97 -16.57 5.78
N ARG A 168 -14.49 -16.04 6.89
CA ARG A 168 -15.74 -16.47 7.53
C ARG A 168 -16.95 -15.57 7.23
N ARG A 169 -16.78 -14.49 6.55
CA ARG A 169 -17.85 -13.59 6.11
C ARG A 169 -18.05 -13.69 4.61
#